data_fa721c338b8f37f715ec44bdbd354598
#
_entry.id   fa721c338b8f37f715ec44bdbd354598
#
_cell.length_a   1.000
_cell.length_b   1.000
_cell.length_c   1.000
_cell.angle_alpha   90.00
_cell.angle_beta   90.00
_cell.angle_gamma   90.00
#
_symmetry.space_group_name_H-M   'P 1'
#
loop_
_entity.id
_entity.type
_entity.pdbx_description
1 polymer ?
#
loop_
_entity_poly.entity_id
_entity_poly.type
_entity_poly.pdbx_seq_one_letter_code
_entity_poly.pdbx_strand_id
1 'polypeptide(L)'
;IAVGCETTGIAVIKNKAATPVSITGTDTGLEYDESDIDVSQYFTIDSNAGTAVYSLVSKETDGSVTGEGTLDGSILNIKNTGIFKVKVITAANENYTAGEAVITLTVENGTLLYNATDYSGTYDGKPHSISVDVTSPSSTNVTYSTDGKTYSTNNSVFTDAGEYTVCYKIEKSNYDTVKGEKKVVIAKKDIEVKADDQKIVWGNDIDNTKYNVSGLTEGDGISEITLKASTTALTDNGTIIVSSIAITNGSKDVTSNYDIALSDGKLVIEHNTSLAPTRLDAHKKKTAYEAGEILNVDDITVTAYY
;
A
#
# COMPACT_ATOMS: atom_id res chain seq x y z
N ILE A 1 -3.54 42.45 110.46
CA ILE A 1 -4.22 41.61 109.51
C ILE A 1 -3.99 42.19 108.15
N ALA A 2 -3.16 41.59 107.36
CA ALA A 2 -2.94 42.00 105.99
C ALA A 2 -3.94 41.25 105.05
N VAL A 3 -4.78 42.05 104.37
CA VAL A 3 -5.63 41.49 103.38
C VAL A 3 -4.82 41.44 102.03
N GLY A 4 -4.53 40.23 101.62
CA GLY A 4 -3.92 40.05 100.32
C GLY A 4 -4.96 40.32 99.19
N CYS A 5 -4.65 41.23 98.32
CA CYS A 5 -5.40 41.44 97.14
C CYS A 5 -4.85 40.48 96.08
N GLU A 6 -5.60 39.41 95.77
CA GLU A 6 -5.32 38.57 94.59
C GLU A 6 -5.79 39.30 93.33
N THR A 7 -4.87 39.74 92.54
CA THR A 7 -5.15 40.21 91.18
C THR A 7 -5.23 39.02 90.25
N THR A 8 -6.46 38.62 89.94
CA THR A 8 -6.71 37.69 88.84
C THR A 8 -6.38 38.40 87.49
N GLY A 9 -5.20 38.08 87.01
CA GLY A 9 -4.83 38.54 85.68
C GLY A 9 -5.65 37.78 84.64
N ILE A 10 -6.57 38.41 83.93
CA ILE A 10 -7.20 37.83 82.76
C ILE A 10 -6.18 37.82 81.62
N ALA A 11 -5.64 36.65 81.34
CA ALA A 11 -4.86 36.49 80.11
C ALA A 11 -5.80 36.57 78.96
N VAL A 12 -5.80 37.73 78.26
CA VAL A 12 -6.46 37.82 76.96
C VAL A 12 -5.58 37.08 75.93
N ILE A 13 -5.95 35.88 75.62
CA ILE A 13 -5.33 35.17 74.48
C ILE A 13 -5.91 35.85 73.21
N LYS A 14 -5.08 36.70 72.59
CA LYS A 14 -5.36 37.18 71.23
C LYS A 14 -5.10 36.00 70.28
N ASN A 15 -6.16 35.52 69.61
CA ASN A 15 -5.96 34.59 68.49
C ASN A 15 -4.99 35.26 67.54
N LYS A 16 -3.89 34.57 67.32
CA LYS A 16 -2.89 34.90 66.25
C LYS A 16 -3.65 34.87 64.93
N ALA A 17 -3.55 35.97 64.14
CA ALA A 17 -4.12 35.91 62.77
C ALA A 17 -3.50 34.72 62.01
N ALA A 18 -4.36 33.92 61.36
CA ALA A 18 -3.89 32.80 60.59
C ALA A 18 -2.95 33.29 59.44
N THR A 19 -1.87 32.58 59.22
CA THR A 19 -0.87 32.91 58.19
C THR A 19 -1.46 32.53 56.83
N PRO A 20 -1.31 33.38 55.78
CA PRO A 20 -1.68 32.99 54.42
C PRO A 20 -0.86 31.73 53.98
N VAL A 21 -1.55 30.74 53.43
CA VAL A 21 -0.86 29.58 52.86
C VAL A 21 -0.33 29.94 51.45
N SER A 22 0.88 29.49 51.13
CA SER A 22 1.45 29.67 49.82
C SER A 22 1.09 28.46 48.93
N ILE A 23 0.42 28.74 47.80
CA ILE A 23 0.16 27.75 46.74
C ILE A 23 0.60 28.39 45.44
N THR A 24 1.46 27.72 44.72
CA THR A 24 1.84 28.12 43.35
C THR A 24 1.57 26.96 42.39
N GLY A 25 1.23 27.33 41.17
CA GLY A 25 1.03 26.38 40.08
C GLY A 25 1.90 26.71 38.88
N THR A 26 2.22 25.73 38.09
CA THR A 26 2.98 25.89 36.86
C THR A 26 2.13 25.50 35.65
N ASP A 27 1.91 26.46 34.76
CA ASP A 27 1.27 26.19 33.47
C ASP A 27 2.17 25.23 32.65
N THR A 28 1.57 24.24 31.98
CA THR A 28 2.31 23.18 31.32
C THR A 28 1.64 22.77 30.00
N GLY A 29 2.47 22.50 28.99
CA GLY A 29 2.07 21.85 27.74
C GLY A 29 2.50 20.40 27.77
N LEU A 30 1.62 19.50 27.33
CA LEU A 30 1.83 18.06 27.24
C LEU A 30 1.32 17.55 25.90
N GLU A 31 1.93 16.50 25.38
CA GLU A 31 1.42 15.71 24.25
C GLU A 31 0.61 14.53 24.80
N TYR A 32 -0.53 14.23 24.20
CA TYR A 32 -1.39 13.12 24.60
C TYR A 32 -0.76 11.78 24.28
N ASP A 33 -0.71 10.87 25.25
CA ASP A 33 -0.09 9.54 25.15
C ASP A 33 -0.98 8.40 25.70
N GLU A 34 -2.27 8.64 25.87
CA GLU A 34 -3.25 7.73 26.51
C GLU A 34 -3.07 7.56 28.02
N SER A 35 -2.11 8.23 28.65
CA SER A 35 -1.90 8.17 30.09
C SER A 35 -2.79 9.15 30.83
N ASP A 36 -3.24 8.77 32.03
CA ASP A 36 -3.87 9.67 32.98
C ASP A 36 -2.83 10.65 33.54
N ILE A 37 -3.25 11.89 33.80
CA ILE A 37 -2.35 12.95 34.25
C ILE A 37 -2.60 13.22 35.72
N ASP A 38 -1.58 13.01 36.59
CA ASP A 38 -1.65 13.47 37.99
C ASP A 38 -1.35 14.98 38.04
N VAL A 39 -2.41 15.78 38.15
CA VAL A 39 -2.28 17.24 38.17
C VAL A 39 -1.63 17.79 39.42
N SER A 40 -1.51 17.00 40.52
CA SER A 40 -0.89 17.44 41.75
C SER A 40 0.57 17.79 41.58
N GLN A 41 1.27 17.16 40.64
CA GLN A 41 2.69 17.43 40.33
C GLN A 41 2.96 18.84 39.80
N TYR A 42 1.95 19.54 39.31
CA TYR A 42 2.07 20.90 38.76
C TYR A 42 1.77 21.98 39.77
N PHE A 43 1.51 21.61 41.05
CA PHE A 43 1.31 22.55 42.15
C PHE A 43 2.39 22.35 43.22
N THR A 44 2.84 23.48 43.75
CA THR A 44 3.64 23.48 44.96
C THR A 44 2.77 24.06 46.11
N ILE A 45 2.45 23.21 47.08
CA ILE A 45 1.58 23.52 48.19
C ILE A 45 2.42 23.54 49.47
N ASP A 46 2.27 24.63 50.29
CA ASP A 46 2.92 24.69 51.61
C ASP A 46 2.57 23.44 52.44
N SER A 47 3.59 22.82 53.05
CA SER A 47 3.44 21.60 53.86
C SER A 47 2.52 21.77 55.07
N ASN A 48 2.27 23.01 55.48
CA ASN A 48 1.36 23.35 56.59
C ASN A 48 -0.07 23.65 56.12
N ALA A 49 -0.34 23.61 54.82
CA ALA A 49 -1.68 23.77 54.28
C ALA A 49 -2.60 22.62 54.74
N GLY A 50 -3.90 22.91 54.75
CA GLY A 50 -4.91 21.87 54.93
C GLY A 50 -4.99 20.95 53.70
N THR A 51 -5.90 19.98 53.74
CA THR A 51 -6.12 19.03 52.64
C THR A 51 -6.39 19.77 51.34
N ALA A 52 -5.66 19.38 50.29
CA ALA A 52 -5.85 19.90 48.93
C ALA A 52 -7.01 19.18 48.25
N VAL A 53 -7.85 19.95 47.55
CA VAL A 53 -8.93 19.44 46.69
C VAL A 53 -8.77 20.07 45.33
N TYR A 54 -8.74 19.22 44.31
CA TYR A 54 -8.59 19.61 42.92
C TYR A 54 -9.95 19.60 42.20
N SER A 55 -10.12 20.54 41.26
CA SER A 55 -11.34 20.62 40.46
C SER A 55 -11.01 21.18 39.07
N LEU A 56 -11.74 20.70 38.04
CA LEU A 56 -11.72 21.35 36.74
C LEU A 56 -12.56 22.62 36.74
N VAL A 57 -12.03 23.68 36.18
CA VAL A 57 -12.83 24.87 35.87
C VAL A 57 -13.71 24.52 34.67
N SER A 58 -15.02 24.82 34.78
CA SER A 58 -15.97 24.52 33.70
C SER A 58 -15.64 25.29 32.42
N LYS A 59 -16.04 24.73 31.30
CA LYS A 59 -15.94 25.35 29.97
C LYS A 59 -16.61 26.73 29.99
N GLU A 60 -15.86 27.76 29.63
CA GLU A 60 -16.36 29.12 29.51
C GLU A 60 -16.58 29.48 28.02
N THR A 61 -17.49 30.41 27.76
CA THR A 61 -17.83 30.86 26.40
C THR A 61 -16.71 31.65 25.72
N ASP A 62 -15.67 32.05 26.46
CA ASP A 62 -14.51 32.81 25.99
C ASP A 62 -13.44 31.90 25.28
N GLY A 63 -13.65 30.57 25.25
CA GLY A 63 -12.73 29.63 24.67
C GLY A 63 -11.46 29.36 25.50
N SER A 64 -11.41 29.87 26.75
CA SER A 64 -10.25 29.66 27.63
C SER A 64 -10.11 28.23 28.14
N VAL A 65 -11.14 27.39 27.98
CA VAL A 65 -11.15 25.96 28.28
C VAL A 65 -11.74 25.22 27.08
N THR A 66 -10.94 24.42 26.39
CA THR A 66 -11.33 23.66 25.19
C THR A 66 -11.27 22.15 25.38
N GLY A 67 -10.42 21.68 26.30
CA GLY A 67 -10.29 20.27 26.65
C GLY A 67 -11.52 19.70 27.34
N GLU A 68 -11.74 18.40 27.21
CA GLU A 68 -12.78 17.66 27.93
C GLU A 68 -12.16 16.47 28.66
N GLY A 69 -12.56 16.30 29.92
CA GLY A 69 -12.07 15.22 30.76
C GLY A 69 -12.78 15.12 32.08
N THR A 70 -12.41 14.17 32.89
CA THR A 70 -12.88 13.97 34.25
C THR A 70 -11.72 14.00 35.22
N LEU A 71 -11.92 14.55 36.41
CA LEU A 71 -10.93 14.60 37.47
C LEU A 71 -11.42 13.73 38.64
N ASP A 72 -10.65 12.73 39.04
CA ASP A 72 -10.88 11.91 40.21
C ASP A 72 -9.70 12.11 41.18
N GLY A 73 -9.97 12.80 42.30
CA GLY A 73 -8.91 13.29 43.19
C GLY A 73 -7.96 14.24 42.43
N SER A 74 -6.71 13.83 42.22
CA SER A 74 -5.74 14.55 41.41
C SER A 74 -5.51 13.99 40.03
N ILE A 75 -6.22 12.91 39.64
CA ILE A 75 -6.01 12.21 38.39
C ILE A 75 -6.97 12.73 37.31
N LEU A 76 -6.41 13.38 36.29
CA LEU A 76 -7.15 13.88 35.13
C LEU A 76 -7.14 12.80 34.02
N ASN A 77 -8.34 12.31 33.70
CA ASN A 77 -8.58 11.43 32.56
C ASN A 77 -9.06 12.27 31.35
N ILE A 78 -8.33 12.24 30.26
CA ILE A 78 -8.59 13.03 29.06
C ILE A 78 -9.60 12.33 28.17
N LYS A 79 -10.69 13.02 27.84
CA LYS A 79 -11.65 12.61 26.83
C LYS A 79 -11.34 13.25 25.46
N ASN A 80 -11.09 14.56 25.44
CA ASN A 80 -10.65 15.32 24.27
C ASN A 80 -9.49 16.23 24.66
N THR A 81 -8.45 16.26 23.86
CA THR A 81 -7.29 17.17 24.01
C THR A 81 -7.71 18.63 23.94
N GLY A 82 -6.86 19.51 24.40
CA GLY A 82 -7.13 20.96 24.45
C GLY A 82 -6.65 21.61 25.73
N ILE A 83 -7.20 22.76 26.05
CA ILE A 83 -6.84 23.59 27.21
C ILE A 83 -7.74 23.22 28.39
N PHE A 84 -7.10 22.83 29.50
CA PHE A 84 -7.73 22.61 30.79
C PHE A 84 -7.30 23.69 31.79
N LYS A 85 -8.19 24.14 32.63
CA LYS A 85 -7.87 24.94 33.83
C LYS A 85 -8.15 24.07 35.05
N VAL A 86 -7.13 23.82 35.84
CA VAL A 86 -7.22 23.04 37.08
C VAL A 86 -7.06 23.98 38.26
N LYS A 87 -8.04 23.95 39.13
CA LYS A 87 -8.04 24.72 40.37
C LYS A 87 -7.73 23.78 41.53
N VAL A 88 -6.82 24.19 42.42
CA VAL A 88 -6.61 23.59 43.72
C VAL A 88 -7.06 24.50 44.80
N ILE A 89 -7.71 23.96 45.83
CA ILE A 89 -8.12 24.67 47.05
C ILE A 89 -7.61 23.88 48.25
N THR A 90 -7.03 24.55 49.24
CA THR A 90 -6.71 23.96 50.53
C THR A 90 -7.60 24.49 51.61
N ALA A 91 -8.04 23.61 52.54
CA ALA A 91 -8.84 24.03 53.68
C ALA A 91 -8.00 24.89 54.64
N ALA A 92 -8.68 25.85 55.32
CA ALA A 92 -8.07 26.54 56.48
C ALA A 92 -7.87 25.54 57.63
N ASN A 93 -6.83 25.79 58.44
CA ASN A 93 -6.59 25.10 59.70
C ASN A 93 -6.32 26.10 60.82
N GLU A 94 -5.99 25.62 62.04
CA GLU A 94 -5.80 26.49 63.22
C GLU A 94 -4.76 27.61 63.02
N ASN A 95 -3.76 27.40 62.15
CA ASN A 95 -2.63 28.28 61.99
C ASN A 95 -2.55 28.99 60.64
N TYR A 96 -3.29 28.46 59.62
CA TYR A 96 -3.22 28.90 58.22
C TYR A 96 -4.60 29.15 57.64
N THR A 97 -4.72 30.16 56.80
CA THR A 97 -5.94 30.40 56.01
C THR A 97 -6.08 29.41 54.86
N ALA A 98 -7.28 29.27 54.31
CA ALA A 98 -7.47 28.59 53.04
C ALA A 98 -6.64 29.27 51.95
N GLY A 99 -6.19 28.48 50.99
CA GLY A 99 -5.46 28.98 49.80
C GLY A 99 -6.04 28.38 48.52
N GLU A 100 -5.80 29.04 47.42
CA GLU A 100 -6.17 28.54 46.09
C GLU A 100 -5.13 28.93 45.04
N ALA A 101 -5.02 28.10 44.00
CA ALA A 101 -4.28 28.39 42.77
C ALA A 101 -4.99 27.76 41.57
N VAL A 102 -4.76 28.32 40.41
CA VAL A 102 -5.23 27.79 39.12
C VAL A 102 -4.06 27.67 38.18
N ILE A 103 -3.98 26.55 37.48
CA ILE A 103 -3.03 26.36 36.38
C ILE A 103 -3.76 26.18 35.07
N THR A 104 -3.07 26.46 33.97
CA THR A 104 -3.45 26.11 32.61
C THR A 104 -2.65 24.92 32.18
N LEU A 105 -3.33 23.82 31.84
CA LEU A 105 -2.74 22.62 31.27
C LEU A 105 -3.18 22.52 29.81
N THR A 106 -2.24 22.65 28.88
CA THR A 106 -2.51 22.48 27.45
C THR A 106 -2.11 21.07 27.06
N VAL A 107 -3.08 20.25 26.65
CA VAL A 107 -2.83 18.91 26.14
C VAL A 107 -3.02 18.94 24.64
N GLU A 108 -1.92 18.80 23.91
CA GLU A 108 -1.91 18.74 22.45
C GLU A 108 -2.21 17.32 21.99
N ASN A 109 -2.59 17.17 20.71
CA ASN A 109 -2.78 15.86 20.12
C ASN A 109 -1.48 15.05 20.16
N GLY A 110 -1.63 13.74 20.36
CA GLY A 110 -0.53 12.81 20.31
C GLY A 110 -0.07 12.52 18.87
N THR A 111 1.12 12.01 18.75
CA THR A 111 1.73 11.62 17.47
C THR A 111 1.52 10.13 17.22
N LEU A 112 1.08 9.78 16.00
CA LEU A 112 0.94 8.39 15.55
C LEU A 112 2.30 7.84 15.08
N LEU A 113 2.71 6.69 15.62
CA LEU A 113 3.89 5.96 15.15
C LEU A 113 3.45 4.85 14.20
N TYR A 114 3.92 4.90 12.97
CA TYR A 114 3.53 3.97 11.91
C TYR A 114 4.65 3.74 10.91
N ASN A 115 4.54 2.64 10.16
CA ASN A 115 5.35 2.37 8.98
C ASN A 115 4.43 2.14 7.78
N ALA A 116 4.73 2.77 6.64
CA ALA A 116 4.00 2.58 5.41
C ALA A 116 4.97 2.25 4.27
N THR A 117 4.71 1.14 3.55
CA THR A 117 5.60 0.64 2.51
C THR A 117 4.89 0.44 1.18
N ASP A 118 5.64 0.68 0.10
CA ASP A 118 5.27 0.33 -1.25
C ASP A 118 5.34 -1.19 -1.44
N TYR A 119 4.65 -1.69 -2.47
CA TYR A 119 4.88 -3.03 -3.00
C TYR A 119 5.54 -2.92 -4.37
N SER A 120 6.52 -3.80 -4.64
CA SER A 120 7.13 -3.97 -5.95
C SER A 120 7.40 -5.44 -6.21
N GLY A 121 6.92 -5.96 -7.34
CA GLY A 121 7.09 -7.34 -7.74
C GLY A 121 6.82 -7.55 -9.22
N THR A 122 6.97 -8.80 -9.70
CA THR A 122 6.61 -9.23 -11.04
C THR A 122 5.25 -9.93 -11.00
N TYR A 123 4.48 -9.87 -12.07
CA TYR A 123 3.19 -10.54 -12.19
C TYR A 123 3.26 -12.02 -11.81
N ASP A 124 2.47 -12.42 -10.84
CA ASP A 124 2.40 -13.80 -10.32
C ASP A 124 0.95 -14.32 -10.21
N GLY A 125 -0.02 -13.55 -10.71
CA GLY A 125 -1.45 -13.88 -10.67
C GLY A 125 -2.11 -13.68 -9.30
N LYS A 126 -1.37 -13.20 -8.29
CA LYS A 126 -1.88 -12.98 -6.93
C LYS A 126 -2.20 -11.52 -6.67
N PRO A 127 -3.11 -11.23 -5.72
CA PRO A 127 -3.40 -9.86 -5.32
C PRO A 127 -2.30 -9.29 -4.43
N HIS A 128 -1.89 -8.05 -4.71
CA HIS A 128 -0.88 -7.29 -3.98
C HIS A 128 -1.44 -5.93 -3.54
N SER A 129 -0.93 -5.42 -2.42
CA SER A 129 -1.33 -4.15 -1.83
C SER A 129 -0.15 -3.44 -1.16
N ILE A 130 -0.33 -2.16 -0.81
CA ILE A 130 0.58 -1.46 0.10
C ILE A 130 0.46 -2.04 1.51
N SER A 131 1.44 -1.77 2.37
CA SER A 131 1.32 -2.04 3.82
C SER A 131 1.33 -0.73 4.60
N VAL A 132 0.42 -0.61 5.56
CA VAL A 132 0.40 0.46 6.57
C VAL A 132 0.26 -0.21 7.93
N ASP A 133 1.30 -0.15 8.72
CA ASP A 133 1.38 -0.77 10.04
C ASP A 133 1.54 0.30 11.12
N VAL A 134 0.53 0.44 11.98
CA VAL A 134 0.54 1.41 13.09
C VAL A 134 1.09 0.72 14.33
N THR A 135 2.21 1.22 14.82
CA THR A 135 2.91 0.62 15.96
C THR A 135 2.49 1.23 17.30
N SER A 136 2.03 2.48 17.30
CA SER A 136 1.51 3.15 18.50
C SER A 136 0.62 4.34 18.10
N PRO A 137 -0.52 4.56 18.79
CA PRO A 137 -1.16 3.68 19.76
C PRO A 137 -1.87 2.50 19.13
N SER A 138 -2.24 1.51 19.92
CA SER A 138 -3.06 0.38 19.46
C SER A 138 -4.49 0.81 19.08
N SER A 139 -5.21 -0.07 18.36
CA SER A 139 -6.61 0.17 17.96
C SER A 139 -6.84 1.46 17.16
N THR A 140 -5.90 1.78 16.28
CA THR A 140 -5.97 2.93 15.38
C THR A 140 -6.72 2.56 14.10
N ASN A 141 -7.53 3.48 13.56
CA ASN A 141 -8.28 3.26 12.33
C ASN A 141 -7.44 3.64 11.11
N VAL A 142 -7.17 2.67 10.23
CA VAL A 142 -6.51 2.89 8.94
C VAL A 142 -7.53 2.71 7.83
N THR A 143 -7.61 3.68 6.93
CA THR A 143 -8.48 3.64 5.76
C THR A 143 -7.70 3.92 4.49
N TYR A 144 -8.16 3.35 3.36
CA TYR A 144 -7.48 3.37 2.08
C TYR A 144 -8.38 3.93 0.98
N SER A 145 -7.77 4.52 -0.05
CA SER A 145 -8.46 5.10 -1.18
C SER A 145 -7.60 5.02 -2.45
N THR A 146 -8.23 4.78 -3.60
CA THR A 146 -7.58 4.86 -4.93
C THR A 146 -7.86 6.19 -5.66
N ASP A 147 -8.79 6.99 -5.16
CA ASP A 147 -9.18 8.29 -5.74
C ASP A 147 -8.80 9.50 -4.86
N GLY A 148 -8.27 9.25 -3.65
CA GLY A 148 -7.93 10.27 -2.66
C GLY A 148 -9.13 10.96 -2.02
N LYS A 149 -10.35 10.51 -2.29
CA LYS A 149 -11.62 11.12 -1.85
C LYS A 149 -12.46 10.18 -1.01
N THR A 150 -12.70 8.97 -1.51
CA THR A 150 -13.53 7.96 -0.86
C THR A 150 -12.63 6.96 -0.15
N TYR A 151 -12.70 6.91 1.17
CA TYR A 151 -11.87 6.03 2.00
C TYR A 151 -12.69 4.88 2.58
N SER A 152 -12.10 3.68 2.63
CA SER A 152 -12.67 2.49 3.25
C SER A 152 -11.62 1.73 4.07
N THR A 153 -12.07 0.88 4.99
CA THR A 153 -11.16 0.04 5.81
C THR A 153 -10.53 -1.11 5.01
N ASN A 154 -11.08 -1.43 3.83
CA ASN A 154 -10.50 -2.44 2.96
C ASN A 154 -9.33 -1.86 2.18
N ASN A 155 -8.14 -2.47 2.35
CA ASN A 155 -6.99 -2.13 1.54
C ASN A 155 -7.23 -2.53 0.09
N SER A 156 -6.91 -1.63 -0.84
CA SER A 156 -7.04 -1.90 -2.28
C SER A 156 -6.00 -2.92 -2.73
N VAL A 157 -6.42 -3.92 -3.48
CA VAL A 157 -5.55 -4.98 -4.01
C VAL A 157 -5.54 -4.96 -5.54
N PHE A 158 -4.39 -5.27 -6.13
CA PHE A 158 -4.15 -5.26 -7.57
C PHE A 158 -3.48 -6.57 -7.98
N THR A 159 -3.91 -7.14 -9.09
CA THR A 159 -3.38 -8.41 -9.62
C THR A 159 -2.65 -8.20 -10.94
N ASP A 160 -3.13 -7.29 -11.79
CA ASP A 160 -2.60 -7.08 -13.12
C ASP A 160 -1.31 -6.24 -13.09
N ALA A 161 -0.45 -6.44 -14.08
CA ALA A 161 0.76 -5.63 -14.26
C ALA A 161 0.39 -4.16 -14.47
N GLY A 162 1.09 -3.28 -13.75
CA GLY A 162 0.83 -1.85 -13.76
C GLY A 162 1.42 -1.12 -12.57
N GLU A 163 1.21 0.17 -12.53
CA GLU A 163 1.58 1.04 -11.40
C GLU A 163 0.30 1.67 -10.85
N TYR A 164 0.05 1.46 -9.55
CA TYR A 164 -1.16 1.90 -8.86
C TYR A 164 -0.77 2.72 -7.64
N THR A 165 -1.45 3.85 -7.44
CA THR A 165 -1.28 4.67 -6.24
C THR A 165 -2.44 4.40 -5.28
N VAL A 166 -2.11 4.18 -4.01
CA VAL A 166 -3.06 4.00 -2.93
C VAL A 166 -2.81 5.06 -1.87
N CYS A 167 -3.80 5.92 -1.65
CA CYS A 167 -3.82 6.87 -0.56
C CYS A 167 -4.24 6.14 0.73
N TYR A 168 -3.65 6.51 1.86
CA TYR A 168 -4.07 6.03 3.17
C TYR A 168 -4.31 7.20 4.11
N LYS A 169 -5.17 6.97 5.11
CA LYS A 169 -5.47 7.89 6.19
C LYS A 169 -5.49 7.11 7.51
N ILE A 170 -4.76 7.63 8.51
CA ILE A 170 -4.68 7.05 9.85
C ILE A 170 -5.33 8.02 10.80
N GLU A 171 -6.33 7.58 11.54
CA GLU A 171 -7.12 8.42 12.46
C GLU A 171 -7.31 7.73 13.80
N LYS A 172 -7.12 8.50 14.85
CA LYS A 172 -7.49 8.13 16.22
C LYS A 172 -7.85 9.41 16.99
N SER A 173 -8.83 9.32 17.89
CA SER A 173 -9.21 10.44 18.76
C SER A 173 -8.01 10.90 19.57
N ASN A 174 -7.85 12.20 19.72
CA ASN A 174 -6.74 12.86 20.42
C ASN A 174 -5.35 12.67 19.80
N TYR A 175 -5.28 12.25 18.55
CA TYR A 175 -4.04 12.15 17.77
C TYR A 175 -4.16 12.94 16.48
N ASP A 176 -3.04 13.42 15.98
CA ASP A 176 -3.00 14.08 14.70
C ASP A 176 -3.29 13.11 13.57
N THR A 177 -4.22 13.48 12.69
CA THR A 177 -4.55 12.68 11.51
C THR A 177 -3.36 12.63 10.55
N VAL A 178 -2.95 11.42 10.17
CA VAL A 178 -1.93 11.21 9.15
C VAL A 178 -2.59 10.86 7.82
N LYS A 179 -2.07 11.45 6.74
CA LYS A 179 -2.42 11.11 5.35
C LYS A 179 -1.15 10.89 4.55
N GLY A 180 -1.20 9.93 3.66
CA GLY A 180 -0.09 9.65 2.77
C GLY A 180 -0.51 8.81 1.58
N GLU A 181 0.44 8.52 0.71
CA GLU A 181 0.26 7.64 -0.44
C GLU A 181 1.44 6.68 -0.58
N LYS A 182 1.17 5.51 -1.14
CA LYS A 182 2.13 4.47 -1.47
C LYS A 182 1.79 3.84 -2.79
N LYS A 183 2.76 3.19 -3.42
CA LYS A 183 2.61 2.57 -4.74
C LYS A 183 2.58 1.05 -4.66
N VAL A 184 1.79 0.46 -5.54
CA VAL A 184 1.86 -0.95 -5.90
C VAL A 184 2.37 -1.00 -7.34
N VAL A 185 3.57 -1.57 -7.54
CA VAL A 185 4.19 -1.73 -8.84
C VAL A 185 4.28 -3.22 -9.15
N ILE A 186 3.56 -3.66 -10.17
CA ILE A 186 3.58 -5.04 -10.67
C ILE A 186 4.17 -4.99 -12.08
N ALA A 187 5.42 -5.43 -12.22
CA ALA A 187 6.09 -5.52 -13.51
C ALA A 187 5.48 -6.65 -14.34
N LYS A 188 5.50 -6.52 -15.67
CA LYS A 188 5.15 -7.62 -16.57
C LYS A 188 6.09 -8.80 -16.37
N LYS A 189 5.59 -9.99 -16.62
CA LYS A 189 6.37 -11.23 -16.56
C LYS A 189 6.87 -11.59 -17.94
N ASP A 190 8.17 -11.86 -18.03
CA ASP A 190 8.78 -12.33 -19.28
C ASP A 190 8.35 -13.77 -19.57
N ILE A 191 7.93 -14.02 -20.82
CA ILE A 191 7.68 -15.35 -21.36
C ILE A 191 8.30 -15.50 -22.74
N GLU A 192 8.62 -16.74 -23.11
CA GLU A 192 9.05 -17.09 -24.45
C GLU A 192 8.01 -17.98 -25.11
N VAL A 193 7.65 -17.63 -26.36
CA VAL A 193 6.76 -18.42 -27.22
C VAL A 193 7.50 -18.73 -28.52
N LYS A 194 7.77 -19.99 -28.74
CA LYS A 194 8.52 -20.48 -29.91
C LYS A 194 7.65 -21.36 -30.79
N ALA A 195 7.55 -21.03 -32.08
CA ALA A 195 7.00 -21.93 -33.07
C ALA A 195 7.96 -23.13 -33.28
N ASP A 196 7.42 -24.35 -33.33
CA ASP A 196 8.22 -25.55 -33.63
C ASP A 196 8.58 -25.58 -35.10
N ASP A 197 9.69 -26.25 -35.40
CA ASP A 197 10.08 -26.59 -36.77
C ASP A 197 9.05 -27.55 -37.38
N GLN A 198 8.64 -27.28 -38.63
CA GLN A 198 7.71 -28.16 -39.34
C GLN A 198 8.22 -28.48 -40.74
N LYS A 199 7.97 -29.73 -41.13
CA LYS A 199 8.19 -30.23 -42.46
C LYS A 199 6.86 -30.69 -43.04
N ILE A 200 6.42 -30.04 -44.10
CA ILE A 200 5.12 -30.30 -44.74
C ILE A 200 5.30 -30.64 -46.22
N VAL A 201 4.30 -31.29 -46.78
CA VAL A 201 4.22 -31.52 -48.21
C VAL A 201 3.50 -30.34 -48.88
N TRP A 202 3.97 -29.92 -50.04
CA TRP A 202 3.35 -28.82 -50.80
C TRP A 202 1.85 -29.04 -50.97
N GLY A 203 1.08 -28.01 -50.70
CA GLY A 203 -0.38 -28.01 -50.68
C GLY A 203 -1.01 -28.30 -49.31
N ASN A 204 -0.23 -28.66 -48.30
CA ASN A 204 -0.71 -28.82 -46.94
C ASN A 204 -0.45 -27.55 -46.10
N ASP A 205 -1.30 -27.31 -45.11
CA ASP A 205 -1.14 -26.25 -44.14
C ASP A 205 -0.18 -26.66 -43.00
N ILE A 206 0.40 -25.67 -42.34
CA ILE A 206 1.15 -25.87 -41.10
C ILE A 206 0.19 -26.22 -39.95
N ASP A 207 0.70 -26.94 -38.95
CA ASP A 207 -0.04 -27.28 -37.72
C ASP A 207 0.09 -26.16 -36.69
N ASN A 208 -1.00 -25.46 -36.40
CA ASN A 208 -1.07 -24.37 -35.42
C ASN A 208 -0.90 -24.82 -33.95
N THR A 209 -0.88 -26.14 -33.69
CA THR A 209 -0.65 -26.69 -32.35
C THR A 209 0.82 -26.92 -32.03
N LYS A 210 1.71 -26.73 -33.02
CA LYS A 210 3.15 -26.97 -32.93
C LYS A 210 3.90 -25.73 -32.46
N TYR A 211 3.89 -25.51 -31.13
CA TYR A 211 4.61 -24.43 -30.45
C TYR A 211 4.96 -24.81 -29.00
N ASN A 212 5.96 -24.14 -28.44
CA ASN A 212 6.35 -24.27 -27.04
C ASN A 212 6.19 -22.90 -26.34
N VAL A 213 5.77 -22.92 -25.07
CA VAL A 213 5.67 -21.74 -24.20
C VAL A 213 6.39 -22.02 -22.91
N SER A 214 7.17 -21.07 -22.45
CA SER A 214 7.83 -21.11 -21.15
C SER A 214 7.57 -19.83 -20.34
N GLY A 215 7.53 -19.93 -19.01
CA GLY A 215 7.42 -18.78 -18.12
C GLY A 215 6.01 -18.36 -17.73
N LEU A 216 4.93 -19.01 -18.21
CA LEU A 216 3.57 -18.70 -17.79
C LEU A 216 3.39 -18.79 -16.26
N THR A 217 2.51 -17.94 -15.72
CA THR A 217 2.08 -18.01 -14.33
C THR A 217 1.11 -19.18 -14.15
N GLU A 218 1.12 -19.79 -12.97
CA GLU A 218 0.20 -20.88 -12.63
C GLU A 218 -1.26 -20.41 -12.78
N GLY A 219 -2.06 -21.20 -13.49
CA GLY A 219 -3.45 -20.91 -13.80
C GLY A 219 -3.67 -20.14 -15.11
N ASP A 220 -2.61 -19.56 -15.69
CA ASP A 220 -2.68 -18.90 -16.99
C ASP A 220 -2.37 -19.89 -18.13
N GLY A 221 -3.03 -19.70 -19.26
CA GLY A 221 -2.85 -20.57 -20.43
C GLY A 221 -3.06 -19.84 -21.74
N ILE A 222 -2.47 -20.40 -22.81
CA ILE A 222 -2.72 -19.90 -24.17
C ILE A 222 -4.15 -20.27 -24.57
N SER A 223 -4.98 -19.26 -24.77
CA SER A 223 -6.37 -19.44 -25.26
C SER A 223 -6.47 -19.37 -26.78
N GLU A 224 -5.57 -18.62 -27.42
CA GLU A 224 -5.50 -18.49 -28.86
C GLU A 224 -4.05 -18.27 -29.30
N ILE A 225 -3.64 -18.93 -30.36
CA ILE A 225 -2.38 -18.68 -31.06
C ILE A 225 -2.59 -18.88 -32.55
N THR A 226 -1.98 -18.03 -33.37
CA THR A 226 -1.94 -18.18 -34.81
C THR A 226 -0.51 -18.24 -35.29
N LEU A 227 -0.15 -19.37 -35.90
CA LEU A 227 1.11 -19.53 -36.62
C LEU A 227 0.91 -19.19 -38.09
N LYS A 228 1.95 -18.64 -38.74
CA LYS A 228 1.90 -18.26 -40.13
C LYS A 228 3.19 -18.68 -40.84
N ALA A 229 3.05 -19.43 -41.95
CA ALA A 229 4.15 -19.74 -42.82
C ALA A 229 4.64 -18.51 -43.59
N SER A 230 5.92 -18.31 -43.71
CA SER A 230 6.54 -17.24 -44.52
C SER A 230 6.31 -17.37 -46.02
N THR A 231 6.06 -18.58 -46.47
CA THR A 231 5.80 -18.93 -47.88
C THR A 231 4.93 -20.19 -48.00
N THR A 232 4.25 -20.35 -49.12
CA THR A 232 3.54 -21.58 -49.53
C THR A 232 4.27 -22.31 -50.68
N ALA A 233 5.36 -21.72 -51.16
CA ALA A 233 6.21 -22.33 -52.20
C ALA A 233 7.16 -23.37 -51.62
N LEU A 234 7.63 -24.28 -52.48
CA LEU A 234 8.67 -25.24 -52.11
C LEU A 234 9.89 -24.51 -51.52
N THR A 235 10.33 -24.97 -50.36
CA THR A 235 11.48 -24.40 -49.66
C THR A 235 12.06 -25.36 -48.63
N ASP A 236 13.35 -25.26 -48.37
CA ASP A 236 14.05 -25.91 -47.26
C ASP A 236 14.56 -24.90 -46.22
N ASN A 237 14.23 -23.62 -46.40
CA ASN A 237 14.67 -22.55 -45.54
C ASN A 237 13.57 -21.46 -45.29
N GLY A 238 12.30 -21.89 -45.23
CA GLY A 238 11.21 -21.05 -44.81
C GLY A 238 11.16 -20.87 -43.27
N THR A 239 10.31 -19.95 -42.78
CA THR A 239 10.07 -19.75 -41.36
C THR A 239 8.58 -19.86 -41.01
N ILE A 240 8.30 -20.19 -39.75
CA ILE A 240 6.99 -20.19 -39.16
C ILE A 240 7.01 -19.13 -38.06
N ILE A 241 6.20 -18.07 -38.21
CA ILE A 241 6.11 -16.98 -37.25
C ILE A 241 4.86 -17.12 -36.39
N VAL A 242 4.94 -16.66 -35.14
CA VAL A 242 3.76 -16.44 -34.28
C VAL A 242 3.17 -15.07 -34.65
N SER A 243 1.99 -15.03 -35.25
CA SER A 243 1.36 -13.80 -35.73
C SER A 243 0.38 -13.19 -34.73
N SER A 244 -0.22 -13.99 -33.86
CA SER A 244 -1.06 -13.53 -32.75
C SER A 244 -1.03 -14.52 -31.60
N ILE A 245 -1.25 -14.01 -30.37
CA ILE A 245 -1.34 -14.81 -29.16
C ILE A 245 -2.29 -14.14 -28.17
N ALA A 246 -3.09 -14.93 -27.47
CA ALA A 246 -3.89 -14.51 -26.35
C ALA A 246 -3.68 -15.46 -25.18
N ILE A 247 -3.54 -14.87 -23.98
CA ILE A 247 -3.32 -15.58 -22.72
C ILE A 247 -4.47 -15.29 -21.80
N THR A 248 -5.07 -16.32 -21.19
CA THR A 248 -6.21 -16.17 -20.28
C THR A 248 -5.98 -16.89 -18.97
N ASN A 249 -6.61 -16.35 -17.90
CA ASN A 249 -6.84 -17.04 -16.64
C ASN A 249 -8.35 -17.30 -16.54
N GLY A 250 -8.77 -18.53 -16.76
CA GLY A 250 -10.19 -18.85 -16.98
C GLY A 250 -10.75 -18.06 -18.17
N SER A 251 -11.69 -17.16 -17.92
CA SER A 251 -12.30 -16.30 -18.96
C SER A 251 -11.68 -14.90 -19.05
N LYS A 252 -10.75 -14.54 -18.15
CA LYS A 252 -10.12 -13.21 -18.12
C LYS A 252 -8.92 -13.19 -19.05
N ASP A 253 -8.86 -12.23 -19.96
CA ASP A 253 -7.65 -11.94 -20.74
C ASP A 253 -6.58 -11.33 -19.81
N VAL A 254 -5.42 -11.95 -19.78
CA VAL A 254 -4.25 -11.55 -18.98
C VAL A 254 -3.01 -11.33 -19.84
N THR A 255 -3.16 -11.27 -21.15
CA THR A 255 -2.06 -11.11 -22.14
C THR A 255 -1.21 -9.88 -21.84
N SER A 256 -1.84 -8.78 -21.41
CA SER A 256 -1.16 -7.52 -21.08
C SER A 256 -0.21 -7.61 -19.88
N ASN A 257 -0.30 -8.66 -19.07
CA ASN A 257 0.56 -8.89 -17.90
C ASN A 257 1.91 -9.52 -18.28
N TYR A 258 2.13 -9.79 -19.56
CA TYR A 258 3.33 -10.44 -20.06
C TYR A 258 4.11 -9.57 -21.03
N ASP A 259 5.44 -9.67 -20.96
CA ASP A 259 6.37 -9.31 -22.02
C ASP A 259 6.72 -10.59 -22.81
N ILE A 260 6.25 -10.64 -24.07
CA ILE A 260 6.25 -11.88 -24.87
C ILE A 260 7.38 -11.82 -25.87
N ALA A 261 8.40 -12.64 -25.66
CA ALA A 261 9.45 -12.90 -26.64
C ALA A 261 9.00 -13.99 -27.62
N LEU A 262 8.99 -13.66 -28.91
CA LEU A 262 8.59 -14.58 -29.98
C LEU A 262 9.83 -15.13 -30.70
N SER A 263 9.86 -16.44 -30.95
CA SER A 263 10.90 -17.12 -31.70
C SER A 263 10.28 -17.94 -32.84
N ASP A 264 10.87 -17.81 -34.03
CA ASP A 264 10.41 -18.50 -35.25
C ASP A 264 10.81 -19.95 -35.25
N GLY A 265 9.97 -20.79 -35.88
CA GLY A 265 10.30 -22.16 -36.28
C GLY A 265 10.80 -22.23 -37.71
N LYS A 266 11.57 -23.29 -38.06
CA LYS A 266 11.98 -23.57 -39.41
C LYS A 266 10.84 -24.25 -40.20
N LEU A 267 10.64 -23.85 -41.45
CA LEU A 267 9.68 -24.47 -42.37
C LEU A 267 10.39 -25.11 -43.54
N VAL A 268 10.09 -26.39 -43.75
CA VAL A 268 10.46 -27.12 -44.96
C VAL A 268 9.19 -27.53 -45.70
N ILE A 269 9.09 -27.15 -46.98
CA ILE A 269 7.99 -27.56 -47.87
C ILE A 269 8.57 -28.41 -49.01
N GLU A 270 8.24 -29.70 -49.01
CA GLU A 270 8.73 -30.66 -49.98
C GLU A 270 7.71 -30.94 -51.08
N HIS A 271 8.19 -31.45 -52.20
CA HIS A 271 7.34 -31.96 -53.25
C HIS A 271 6.43 -33.10 -52.74
N ASN A 272 5.19 -33.10 -53.20
CA ASN A 272 4.31 -34.25 -53.03
C ASN A 272 4.71 -35.32 -54.04
N THR A 273 5.57 -36.22 -53.61
CA THR A 273 6.06 -37.33 -54.44
C THR A 273 4.94 -38.35 -54.79
N SER A 274 3.79 -38.28 -54.12
CA SER A 274 2.62 -39.12 -54.40
C SER A 274 1.76 -38.61 -55.57
N LEU A 275 1.98 -37.33 -55.99
CA LEU A 275 1.30 -36.79 -57.15
C LEU A 275 2.07 -37.14 -58.44
N ALA A 276 1.53 -38.03 -59.26
CA ALA A 276 2.03 -38.20 -60.59
C ALA A 276 1.71 -36.98 -61.46
N PRO A 277 2.66 -36.45 -62.25
CA PRO A 277 2.34 -35.33 -63.13
C PRO A 277 1.28 -35.76 -64.16
N THR A 278 0.30 -34.89 -64.34
CA THR A 278 -0.79 -35.09 -65.30
C THR A 278 -0.29 -34.93 -66.74
N ARG A 279 0.79 -34.18 -66.94
CA ARG A 279 1.43 -33.98 -68.24
C ARG A 279 2.92 -33.65 -68.06
N LEU A 280 3.72 -34.16 -69.00
CA LEU A 280 5.12 -33.80 -69.15
C LEU A 280 5.33 -33.18 -70.53
N ASP A 281 5.84 -31.95 -70.56
CA ASP A 281 6.23 -31.29 -71.83
C ASP A 281 7.78 -31.21 -71.88
N ALA A 282 8.38 -31.74 -72.95
CA ALA A 282 9.79 -31.67 -73.20
C ALA A 282 10.07 -30.75 -74.38
N HIS A 283 10.85 -29.73 -74.16
CA HIS A 283 11.27 -28.76 -75.19
C HIS A 283 12.76 -28.84 -75.41
N LYS A 284 13.17 -28.86 -76.67
CA LYS A 284 14.57 -28.73 -77.06
C LYS A 284 14.97 -27.26 -77.10
N LYS A 285 16.06 -26.89 -76.48
CA LYS A 285 16.69 -25.56 -76.64
C LYS A 285 17.36 -25.41 -78.03
N LYS A 286 17.89 -26.48 -78.58
CA LYS A 286 18.50 -26.50 -79.90
C LYS A 286 17.65 -27.31 -80.86
N THR A 287 17.25 -26.73 -81.98
CA THR A 287 16.31 -27.28 -82.93
C THR A 287 16.98 -27.88 -84.19
N ALA A 288 18.27 -27.61 -84.37
CA ALA A 288 19.05 -28.18 -85.47
C ALA A 288 20.41 -28.66 -84.98
N TYR A 289 20.84 -29.81 -85.50
CA TYR A 289 22.11 -30.46 -85.21
C TYR A 289 22.85 -30.73 -86.52
N GLU A 290 24.17 -30.59 -86.49
CA GLU A 290 25.05 -31.00 -87.63
C GLU A 290 25.28 -32.49 -87.58
N ALA A 291 25.66 -33.03 -88.75
CA ALA A 291 25.96 -34.49 -88.83
C ALA A 291 27.15 -34.84 -87.93
N GLY A 292 26.91 -35.73 -86.96
CA GLY A 292 27.89 -36.20 -85.95
C GLY A 292 27.81 -35.43 -84.63
N GLU A 293 26.93 -34.42 -84.47
CA GLU A 293 26.69 -33.77 -83.20
C GLU A 293 25.81 -34.62 -82.28
N ILE A 294 26.24 -34.78 -81.03
CA ILE A 294 25.51 -35.54 -79.98
C ILE A 294 24.49 -34.66 -79.27
N LEU A 295 23.26 -35.21 -79.13
CA LEU A 295 22.21 -34.58 -78.31
C LEU A 295 22.68 -34.53 -76.86
N ASN A 296 22.78 -33.33 -76.27
CA ASN A 296 23.09 -33.16 -74.89
C ASN A 296 21.79 -33.05 -74.10
N VAL A 297 21.68 -33.74 -72.94
CA VAL A 297 20.56 -33.69 -72.05
C VAL A 297 20.32 -32.28 -71.52
N ASP A 298 21.35 -31.43 -71.41
CA ASP A 298 21.27 -30.03 -70.99
C ASP A 298 20.52 -29.12 -71.99
N ASP A 299 20.36 -29.64 -73.25
CA ASP A 299 19.60 -28.96 -74.30
C ASP A 299 18.07 -29.21 -74.20
N ILE A 300 17.64 -30.09 -73.27
CA ILE A 300 16.25 -30.43 -73.08
C ILE A 300 15.73 -29.83 -71.78
N THR A 301 14.63 -29.07 -71.88
CA THR A 301 13.88 -28.61 -70.70
C THR A 301 12.63 -29.47 -70.60
N VAL A 302 12.41 -30.10 -69.45
CA VAL A 302 11.20 -30.87 -69.16
C VAL A 302 10.38 -30.11 -68.13
N THR A 303 9.13 -29.79 -68.46
CA THR A 303 8.15 -29.16 -67.54
C THR A 303 7.10 -30.19 -67.18
N ALA A 304 6.94 -30.44 -65.88
CA ALA A 304 5.89 -31.30 -65.34
C ALA A 304 4.69 -30.47 -64.91
N TYR A 305 3.49 -30.88 -65.24
CA TYR A 305 2.23 -30.31 -64.78
C TYR A 305 1.54 -31.34 -63.87
N TYR A 306 1.16 -30.87 -62.67
CA TYR A 306 0.53 -31.71 -61.65
C TYR A 306 -0.97 -31.44 -61.58
#